data_6439c9076c7425cfc7f06f0a58b604a1
#
_entry.id   6439c9076c7425cfc7f06f0a58b604a1
#
_cell.length_a   1.000
_cell.length_b   1.000
_cell.length_c   1.000
_cell.angle_alpha   90.00
_cell.angle_beta   90.00
_cell.angle_gamma   90.00
#
_symmetry.space_group_name_H-M   'P 1'
#
loop_
_entity.id
_entity.type
_entity.pdbx_description
1 polymer ?
#
loop_
_entity_poly.entity_id
_entity_poly.type
_entity_poly.pdbx_seq_one_letter_code
_entity_poly.pdbx_strand_id
1 'polypeptide(L)'
;YASAFQKQPSCGLDRALPTLLLVSSFAGDDLAVLREGILVDVAEQTDDMLLCETRRPARAVAIGEMHADFDALNMKRPDIEPRATQFIPEIIELVQKLIERGFAYVADNGDVMFEVRKFDEYGKLSKQDLDQLQAGARVDVETAKRSPLDFVLWKMSKPGEPTWESPWGPGRPGWHIECSAMNSSILGDHFDIHGGGSDLQFPHHENEIAQSCCAHDTKYVNTWMHSGMVMVDREKMSKSLGNFFTIRDVLGHYDAETVR
;
A
#
# COMPACT_ATOMS: atom_id res chain seq x y z
N TYR A 1 10.18 -5.14 -17.76
CA TYR A 1 9.39 -6.26 -18.35
C TYR A 1 7.90 -5.94 -18.31
N ALA A 2 7.50 -4.84 -18.93
CA ALA A 2 6.11 -4.47 -19.14
C ALA A 2 5.85 -4.34 -20.67
N SER A 3 6.16 -5.36 -21.45
CA SER A 3 5.78 -5.40 -22.85
C SER A 3 5.42 -6.80 -23.26
N ALA A 4 4.14 -7.11 -23.27
CA ALA A 4 3.49 -8.03 -24.20
C ALA A 4 2.08 -8.40 -23.71
N PHE A 5 1.10 -7.54 -23.97
CA PHE A 5 -0.24 -8.02 -24.28
C PHE A 5 -0.84 -7.12 -25.35
N GLN A 6 -0.49 -7.44 -26.61
CA GLN A 6 -1.20 -6.91 -27.77
C GLN A 6 -2.61 -7.52 -27.83
N LYS A 7 -3.60 -6.66 -28.04
CA LYS A 7 -4.96 -7.07 -28.38
C LYS A 7 -4.99 -8.05 -29.53
N GLN A 8 -5.59 -9.22 -29.33
CA GLN A 8 -6.14 -10.02 -30.43
C GLN A 8 -7.59 -9.65 -30.69
N PRO A 9 -8.06 -9.70 -31.93
CA PRO A 9 -9.39 -9.25 -32.29
C PRO A 9 -10.47 -10.24 -31.84
N SER A 10 -11.57 -9.64 -31.41
CA SER A 10 -12.85 -10.16 -30.95
C SER A 10 -13.30 -11.51 -31.53
N CYS A 11 -13.41 -12.50 -30.64
CA CYS A 11 -14.46 -13.52 -30.73
C CYS A 11 -15.26 -13.40 -29.42
N GLY A 12 -16.56 -13.16 -29.56
CA GLY A 12 -17.44 -12.74 -28.47
C GLY A 12 -17.51 -13.73 -27.31
N LEU A 13 -16.86 -13.35 -26.25
CA LEU A 13 -17.12 -13.77 -24.87
C LEU A 13 -16.66 -12.58 -24.01
N ASP A 14 -17.61 -11.97 -23.30
CA ASP A 14 -17.36 -11.01 -22.22
C ASP A 14 -16.51 -11.68 -21.14
N ARG A 15 -15.21 -11.73 -21.35
CA ARG A 15 -14.23 -11.95 -20.29
C ARG A 15 -13.75 -10.59 -19.88
N ALA A 16 -14.11 -10.18 -18.68
CA ALA A 16 -13.49 -9.05 -18.03
C ALA A 16 -11.97 -9.14 -18.22
N LEU A 17 -11.37 -8.08 -18.74
CA LEU A 17 -9.92 -7.99 -18.93
C LEU A 17 -9.26 -8.09 -17.54
N PRO A 18 -8.12 -8.78 -17.41
CA PRO A 18 -7.43 -8.90 -16.14
C PRO A 18 -7.11 -7.52 -15.58
N THR A 19 -7.45 -7.31 -14.32
CA THR A 19 -7.15 -6.08 -13.58
C THR A 19 -5.77 -6.23 -12.99
N LEU A 20 -4.82 -5.44 -13.49
CA LEU A 20 -3.44 -5.42 -13.01
C LEU A 20 -3.25 -4.30 -11.98
N LEU A 21 -2.84 -4.67 -10.80
CA LEU A 21 -2.37 -3.76 -9.77
C LEU A 21 -0.87 -3.97 -9.58
N LEU A 22 -0.07 -2.97 -9.88
CA LEU A 22 1.36 -2.95 -9.57
C LEU A 22 1.62 -1.81 -8.58
N VAL A 23 2.06 -2.14 -7.40
CA VAL A 23 2.46 -1.19 -6.38
C VAL A 23 3.96 -1.05 -6.43
N SER A 24 4.48 0.11 -6.84
CA SER A 24 5.90 0.40 -6.78
C SER A 24 6.20 1.36 -5.64
N SER A 25 7.00 0.91 -4.67
CA SER A 25 7.53 1.80 -3.64
C SER A 25 8.82 2.43 -4.16
N PHE A 26 8.77 3.71 -4.48
CA PHE A 26 9.99 4.50 -4.50
C PHE A 26 10.33 4.90 -3.06
N ALA A 27 11.60 4.81 -2.70
CA ALA A 27 12.08 5.12 -1.35
C ALA A 27 11.72 6.57 -0.97
N GLY A 28 10.69 6.70 -0.15
CA GLY A 28 10.10 7.93 0.34
C GLY A 28 8.72 8.20 -0.25
N ASP A 29 7.73 7.60 0.33
CA ASP A 29 6.42 8.18 0.59
C ASP A 29 5.35 8.18 -0.50
N ASP A 30 5.53 7.51 -1.66
CA ASP A 30 4.55 7.56 -2.73
C ASP A 30 4.17 6.18 -3.27
N LEU A 31 2.90 5.86 -3.26
CA LEU A 31 2.32 4.62 -3.77
C LEU A 31 1.45 4.92 -4.99
N ALA A 32 1.67 4.28 -6.10
CA ALA A 32 0.91 4.48 -7.33
C ALA A 32 0.37 3.18 -7.96
N VAL A 33 -0.81 3.18 -8.52
CA VAL A 33 -1.57 2.03 -9.05
C VAL A 33 -2.10 2.27 -10.46
N LEU A 34 -2.04 1.35 -11.37
CA LEU A 34 -2.47 1.43 -12.78
C LEU A 34 -3.53 0.37 -13.17
N ARG A 35 -4.52 0.66 -14.01
CA ARG A 35 -5.50 -0.27 -14.60
C ARG A 35 -5.23 -0.47 -16.11
N GLU A 36 -5.28 -1.72 -16.66
CA GLU A 36 -4.47 -2.12 -17.82
C GLU A 36 -3.06 -1.64 -17.63
N GLY A 37 -2.76 -1.61 -16.44
CA GLY A 37 -1.65 -1.07 -15.94
C GLY A 37 -1.74 -0.99 -14.43
N ILE A 38 -1.23 -0.10 -13.78
CA ILE A 38 -0.76 0.00 -12.43
C ILE A 38 -1.48 1.14 -11.72
N LEU A 39 -1.89 1.00 -10.52
CA LEU A 39 -2.46 2.02 -9.65
C LEU A 39 -1.37 2.58 -8.74
N VAL A 40 -1.28 3.85 -8.53
CA VAL A 40 -0.28 4.47 -7.64
C VAL A 40 -0.98 5.26 -6.56
N ASP A 41 -0.79 4.92 -5.32
CA ASP A 41 -1.15 5.75 -4.18
C ASP A 41 0.10 6.43 -3.62
N VAL A 42 -0.03 7.72 -3.35
CA VAL A 42 0.98 8.51 -2.69
C VAL A 42 0.67 8.50 -1.21
N ALA A 43 0.99 7.40 -0.54
CA ALA A 43 0.93 7.29 0.91
C ALA A 43 2.29 7.57 1.51
N GLU A 44 2.45 8.71 2.13
CA GLU A 44 3.66 9.07 2.83
C GLU A 44 3.80 8.37 4.17
N GLN A 45 4.86 7.62 4.30
CA GLN A 45 5.31 7.04 5.56
C GLN A 45 6.14 8.04 6.39
N THR A 46 5.55 9.15 6.77
CA THR A 46 6.06 9.87 7.93
C THR A 46 4.89 10.28 8.77
N ASP A 47 4.96 10.04 10.07
CA ASP A 47 3.99 10.51 11.08
C ASP A 47 3.73 12.03 10.96
N ASP A 48 4.50 12.74 10.14
CA ASP A 48 4.46 14.18 9.93
C ASP A 48 3.72 14.65 8.66
N MET A 49 3.35 13.80 7.73
CA MET A 49 2.95 14.28 6.40
C MET A 49 1.45 14.32 6.08
N LEU A 50 0.64 13.77 6.91
CA LEU A 50 -0.79 14.10 6.86
C LEU A 50 -1.07 15.51 7.41
N LEU A 51 -0.04 16.26 7.78
CA LEU A 51 -0.17 17.56 8.42
C LEU A 51 -0.60 18.65 7.42
N CYS A 52 -1.85 19.05 7.58
CA CYS A 52 -2.31 20.41 7.34
C CYS A 52 -2.57 20.85 5.89
N GLU A 53 -3.64 21.62 5.71
CA GLU A 53 -3.97 22.37 4.48
C GLU A 53 -2.80 23.19 3.93
N THR A 54 -1.82 23.54 4.75
CA THR A 54 -0.60 24.27 4.34
C THR A 54 0.35 23.43 3.47
N ARG A 55 0.22 22.08 3.45
CA ARG A 55 1.05 21.19 2.62
C ARG A 55 0.39 20.72 1.33
N ARG A 56 -0.87 21.09 1.06
CA ARG A 56 -1.51 20.84 -0.25
C ARG A 56 -0.69 21.29 -1.46
N PRO A 57 -0.02 22.46 -1.45
CA PRO A 57 0.86 22.85 -2.55
C PRO A 57 2.05 21.93 -2.74
N ALA A 58 2.72 21.51 -1.65
CA ALA A 58 3.89 20.62 -1.72
C ALA A 58 3.50 19.24 -2.27
N ARG A 59 2.34 18.71 -1.88
CA ARG A 59 1.79 17.43 -2.38
C ARG A 59 1.44 17.51 -3.86
N ALA A 60 0.83 18.59 -4.32
CA ALA A 60 0.55 18.79 -5.74
C ALA A 60 1.84 18.90 -6.56
N VAL A 61 2.88 19.50 -6.01
CA VAL A 61 4.21 19.55 -6.64
C VAL A 61 4.81 18.15 -6.71
N ALA A 62 4.78 17.35 -5.64
CA ALA A 62 5.32 15.99 -5.63
C ALA A 62 4.64 15.08 -6.67
N ILE A 63 3.31 15.13 -6.77
CA ILE A 63 2.56 14.40 -7.82
C ILE A 63 2.98 14.86 -9.22
N GLY A 64 3.14 16.17 -9.42
CA GLY A 64 3.59 16.72 -10.71
C GLY A 64 5.00 16.25 -11.08
N GLU A 65 5.92 16.19 -10.11
CA GLU A 65 7.28 15.68 -10.30
C GLU A 65 7.30 14.18 -10.62
N MET A 66 6.51 13.38 -9.90
CA MET A 66 6.34 11.95 -10.19
C MET A 66 5.82 11.72 -11.62
N HIS A 67 4.82 12.49 -12.02
CA HIS A 67 4.28 12.42 -13.38
C HIS A 67 5.32 12.82 -14.44
N ALA A 68 6.12 13.83 -14.18
CA ALA A 68 7.20 14.23 -15.10
C ALA A 68 8.26 13.12 -15.25
N ASP A 69 8.59 12.44 -14.16
CA ASP A 69 9.54 11.32 -14.18
C ASP A 69 8.95 10.09 -14.92
N PHE A 70 7.66 9.80 -14.74
CA PHE A 70 6.98 8.73 -15.48
C PHE A 70 6.92 9.02 -16.98
N ASP A 71 6.61 10.26 -17.37
CA ASP A 71 6.61 10.67 -18.78
C ASP A 71 8.02 10.57 -19.39
N ALA A 72 9.05 10.98 -18.64
CA ALA A 72 10.43 10.88 -19.06
C ALA A 72 10.90 9.42 -19.27
N LEU A 73 10.33 8.49 -18.48
CA LEU A 73 10.52 7.05 -18.65
C LEU A 73 9.63 6.42 -19.73
N ASN A 74 8.82 7.18 -20.46
CA ASN A 74 7.81 6.68 -21.39
C ASN A 74 6.83 5.67 -20.74
N MET A 75 6.52 5.85 -19.47
CA MET A 75 5.53 5.03 -18.77
C MET A 75 4.12 5.48 -19.13
N LYS A 76 3.23 4.50 -19.37
CA LYS A 76 1.81 4.79 -19.57
C LYS A 76 1.20 5.27 -18.25
N ARG A 77 0.42 6.34 -18.29
CA ARG A 77 -0.34 6.83 -17.14
C ARG A 77 -1.35 5.80 -16.67
N PRO A 78 -1.61 5.71 -15.35
CA PRO A 78 -2.70 4.89 -14.82
C PRO A 78 -4.06 5.40 -15.29
N ASP A 79 -5.03 4.48 -15.38
CA ASP A 79 -6.43 4.86 -15.66
C ASP A 79 -7.07 5.52 -14.44
N ILE A 80 -6.65 5.14 -13.23
CA ILE A 80 -7.13 5.68 -11.95
C ILE A 80 -5.94 5.88 -11.01
N GLU A 81 -5.85 7.06 -10.41
CA GLU A 81 -4.89 7.40 -9.36
C GLU A 81 -5.66 7.78 -8.07
N PRO A 82 -6.01 6.81 -7.21
CA PRO A 82 -6.76 7.11 -6.00
C PRO A 82 -5.88 7.83 -4.97
N ARG A 83 -6.54 8.56 -4.09
CA ARG A 83 -5.91 9.24 -2.95
C ARG A 83 -6.61 8.81 -1.68
N ALA A 84 -5.88 8.26 -0.72
CA ALA A 84 -6.44 7.75 0.53
C ALA A 84 -7.36 8.74 1.24
N THR A 85 -7.05 10.04 1.17
CA THR A 85 -7.89 11.12 1.74
C THR A 85 -9.27 11.26 1.10
N GLN A 86 -9.51 10.64 -0.04
CA GLN A 86 -10.81 10.61 -0.73
C GLN A 86 -11.61 9.35 -0.42
N PHE A 87 -11.01 8.39 0.29
CA PHE A 87 -11.58 7.08 0.61
C PHE A 87 -11.79 6.85 2.11
N ILE A 88 -11.80 7.93 2.90
CA ILE A 88 -11.99 7.83 4.35
C ILE A 88 -13.29 7.11 4.74
N PRO A 89 -14.46 7.35 4.11
CA PRO A 89 -15.68 6.62 4.39
C PRO A 89 -15.52 5.10 4.16
N GLU A 90 -14.92 4.70 3.05
CA GLU A 90 -14.69 3.31 2.67
C GLU A 90 -13.71 2.61 3.63
N ILE A 91 -12.68 3.35 4.08
CA ILE A 91 -11.75 2.87 5.09
C ILE A 91 -12.48 2.61 6.41
N ILE A 92 -13.31 3.53 6.87
CA ILE A 92 -14.10 3.38 8.11
C ILE A 92 -15.05 2.19 7.99
N GLU A 93 -15.73 2.03 6.85
CA GLU A 93 -16.62 0.90 6.59
C GLU A 93 -15.88 -0.44 6.64
N LEU A 94 -14.70 -0.50 6.02
CA LEU A 94 -13.86 -1.71 6.04
C LEU A 94 -13.41 -2.07 7.46
N VAL A 95 -12.99 -1.08 8.25
CA VAL A 95 -12.60 -1.28 9.65
C VAL A 95 -13.79 -1.74 10.50
N GLN A 96 -14.99 -1.15 10.32
CA GLN A 96 -16.20 -1.58 11.00
C GLN A 96 -16.53 -3.05 10.69
N LYS A 97 -16.46 -3.42 9.41
CA LYS A 97 -16.68 -4.78 8.94
C LYS A 97 -15.72 -5.78 9.58
N LEU A 98 -14.46 -5.42 9.74
CA LEU A 98 -13.46 -6.24 10.43
C LEU A 98 -13.77 -6.40 11.92
N ILE A 99 -14.25 -5.34 12.59
CA ILE A 99 -14.70 -5.41 14.00
C ILE A 99 -15.94 -6.32 14.13
N GLU A 100 -16.95 -6.13 13.29
CA GLU A 100 -18.19 -6.92 13.31
C GLU A 100 -17.93 -8.40 13.06
N ARG A 101 -16.97 -8.72 12.19
CA ARG A 101 -16.53 -10.10 11.93
C ARG A 101 -15.59 -10.65 12.99
N GLY A 102 -15.19 -9.84 13.95
CA GLY A 102 -14.38 -10.24 15.10
C GLY A 102 -12.88 -10.33 14.83
N PHE A 103 -12.37 -9.80 13.71
CA PHE A 103 -10.94 -9.77 13.37
C PHE A 103 -10.22 -8.49 13.86
N ALA A 104 -10.97 -7.50 14.31
CA ALA A 104 -10.42 -6.26 14.86
C ALA A 104 -11.04 -5.92 16.20
N TYR A 105 -10.37 -5.07 16.96
CA TYR A 105 -10.82 -4.60 18.27
C TYR A 105 -10.39 -3.15 18.53
N VAL A 106 -11.16 -2.47 19.37
CA VAL A 106 -10.77 -1.15 19.90
C VAL A 106 -9.89 -1.38 21.12
N ALA A 107 -8.70 -0.80 21.11
CA ALA A 107 -7.74 -0.86 22.20
C ALA A 107 -8.05 0.20 23.28
N ASP A 108 -7.44 0.08 24.47
CA ASP A 108 -7.70 0.97 25.60
C ASP A 108 -7.36 2.44 25.33
N ASN A 109 -6.43 2.71 24.40
CA ASN A 109 -6.05 4.06 23.96
C ASN A 109 -6.97 4.62 22.85
N GLY A 110 -7.99 3.87 22.44
CA GLY A 110 -8.93 4.23 21.38
C GLY A 110 -8.52 3.79 19.98
N ASP A 111 -7.28 3.37 19.74
CA ASP A 111 -6.84 2.85 18.46
C ASP A 111 -7.61 1.57 18.09
N VAL A 112 -7.88 1.38 16.80
CA VAL A 112 -8.44 0.12 16.30
C VAL A 112 -7.33 -0.74 15.75
N MET A 113 -7.24 -1.97 16.25
CA MET A 113 -6.19 -2.93 15.91
C MET A 113 -6.77 -4.15 15.19
N PHE A 114 -6.03 -4.67 14.21
CA PHE A 114 -6.27 -5.99 13.63
C PHE A 114 -5.63 -7.06 14.53
N GLU A 115 -6.38 -8.11 14.83
CA GLU A 115 -5.95 -9.24 15.68
C GLU A 115 -5.35 -10.34 14.80
N VAL A 116 -4.02 -10.27 14.58
CA VAL A 116 -3.32 -11.12 13.60
C VAL A 116 -3.54 -12.61 13.84
N ARG A 117 -3.56 -13.05 15.11
CA ARG A 117 -3.69 -14.47 15.46
C ARG A 117 -5.07 -15.07 15.14
N LYS A 118 -6.04 -14.28 14.70
CA LYS A 118 -7.33 -14.76 14.22
C LYS A 118 -7.35 -15.11 12.74
N PHE A 119 -6.31 -14.75 12.00
CA PHE A 119 -6.17 -15.09 10.60
C PHE A 119 -5.08 -16.17 10.43
N ASP A 120 -5.50 -17.42 10.35
CA ASP A 120 -4.61 -18.60 10.30
C ASP A 120 -3.68 -18.61 9.08
N GLU A 121 -3.99 -17.84 8.04
CA GLU A 121 -3.20 -17.75 6.82
C GLU A 121 -2.13 -16.66 6.84
N TYR A 122 -2.04 -15.88 7.92
CA TYR A 122 -1.06 -14.80 8.03
C TYR A 122 0.37 -15.33 7.96
N GLY A 123 1.21 -14.67 7.17
CA GLY A 123 2.60 -15.05 6.94
C GLY A 123 2.82 -15.97 5.74
N LYS A 124 1.75 -16.44 5.06
CA LYS A 124 1.88 -17.36 3.91
C LYS A 124 2.52 -16.73 2.68
N LEU A 125 2.24 -15.47 2.36
CA LEU A 125 2.85 -14.77 1.24
C LEU A 125 4.34 -14.54 1.46
N SER A 126 4.67 -14.01 2.62
CA SER A 126 6.03 -13.63 3.01
C SER A 126 6.87 -14.81 3.51
N LYS A 127 6.23 -15.97 3.74
CA LYS A 127 6.84 -17.18 4.36
C LYS A 127 7.44 -16.87 5.73
N GLN A 128 6.82 -15.98 6.48
CA GLN A 128 7.23 -15.63 7.84
C GLN A 128 6.61 -16.59 8.85
N ASP A 129 7.42 -16.95 9.82
CA ASP A 129 6.96 -17.70 11.00
C ASP A 129 6.52 -16.71 12.08
N LEU A 130 5.25 -16.76 12.47
CA LEU A 130 4.66 -15.84 13.45
C LEU A 130 5.35 -15.91 14.83
N ASP A 131 5.81 -17.09 15.23
CA ASP A 131 6.47 -17.26 16.53
C ASP A 131 7.89 -16.66 16.51
N GLN A 132 8.57 -16.72 15.37
CA GLN A 132 9.86 -16.05 15.17
C GLN A 132 9.70 -14.51 15.11
N LEU A 133 8.67 -14.03 14.44
CA LEU A 133 8.33 -12.59 14.41
C LEU A 133 8.04 -12.05 15.80
N GLN A 134 7.29 -12.80 16.61
CA GLN A 134 6.99 -12.42 17.98
C GLN A 134 8.25 -12.39 18.87
N ALA A 135 9.16 -13.36 18.68
CA ALA A 135 10.43 -13.40 19.42
C ALA A 135 11.39 -12.26 19.02
N GLY A 136 11.31 -11.79 17.78
CA GLY A 136 12.10 -10.66 17.26
C GLY A 136 11.49 -9.27 17.47
N ALA A 137 10.25 -9.18 17.91
CA ALA A 137 9.61 -7.91 18.22
C ALA A 137 10.34 -7.23 19.39
N ARG A 138 10.91 -6.06 19.11
CA ARG A 138 11.54 -5.23 20.17
C ARG A 138 10.51 -4.92 21.26
N VAL A 139 10.95 -4.95 22.51
CA VAL A 139 10.14 -4.94 23.74
C VAL A 139 9.34 -3.64 23.99
N ASP A 140 9.41 -2.64 23.14
CA ASP A 140 8.48 -1.51 23.16
C ASP A 140 7.12 -1.91 22.55
N VAL A 141 6.47 -2.87 23.21
CA VAL A 141 5.07 -3.17 22.93
C VAL A 141 4.28 -1.96 23.42
N GLU A 142 3.70 -1.18 22.50
CA GLU A 142 2.65 -0.25 22.86
C GLU A 142 1.66 -1.04 23.73
N THR A 143 1.51 -0.62 24.99
CA THR A 143 0.74 -1.33 26.03
C THR A 143 -0.72 -1.59 25.67
N ALA A 144 -1.18 -0.99 24.57
CA ALA A 144 -2.54 -1.10 24.04
C ALA A 144 -2.78 -2.34 23.15
N LYS A 145 -1.72 -3.04 22.69
CA LYS A 145 -1.88 -4.21 21.80
C LYS A 145 -2.11 -5.49 22.60
N ARG A 146 -3.01 -6.36 22.13
CA ARG A 146 -3.20 -7.72 22.67
C ARG A 146 -2.03 -8.65 22.31
N SER A 147 -1.45 -8.45 21.14
CA SER A 147 -0.27 -9.17 20.65
C SER A 147 0.71 -8.21 20.00
N PRO A 148 2.04 -8.42 20.12
CA PRO A 148 3.04 -7.62 19.40
C PRO A 148 2.88 -7.63 17.87
N LEU A 149 2.22 -8.66 17.33
CA LEU A 149 1.96 -8.81 15.91
C LEU A 149 0.78 -7.97 15.40
N ASP A 150 -0.11 -7.55 16.32
CA ASP A 150 -1.29 -6.77 15.94
C ASP A 150 -0.86 -5.43 15.35
N PHE A 151 -1.58 -4.98 14.34
CA PHE A 151 -1.27 -3.74 13.63
C PHE A 151 -2.48 -2.81 13.59
N VAL A 152 -2.20 -1.51 13.46
CA VAL A 152 -3.22 -0.47 13.53
C VAL A 152 -4.03 -0.41 12.23
N LEU A 153 -5.35 -0.30 12.39
CA LEU A 153 -6.32 -0.03 11.32
C LEU A 153 -6.77 1.43 11.36
N TRP A 154 -7.02 1.96 12.57
CA TRP A 154 -7.37 3.34 12.80
C TRP A 154 -6.62 3.86 14.02
N LYS A 155 -5.90 4.95 13.88
CA LYS A 155 -5.08 5.53 14.95
C LYS A 155 -5.70 6.83 15.44
N MET A 156 -5.83 6.99 16.76
CA MET A 156 -6.28 8.23 17.35
C MET A 156 -5.30 9.36 17.06
N SER A 157 -5.80 10.48 16.57
CA SER A 157 -4.96 11.62 16.19
C SER A 157 -4.49 12.39 17.43
N LYS A 158 -3.23 12.81 17.37
CA LYS A 158 -2.66 13.75 18.34
C LYS A 158 -2.93 15.20 17.92
N PRO A 159 -2.85 16.18 18.84
CA PRO A 159 -2.97 17.58 18.47
C PRO A 159 -1.99 17.99 17.37
N GLY A 160 -2.53 18.55 16.28
CA GLY A 160 -1.75 18.98 15.10
C GLY A 160 -1.59 17.93 14.01
N GLU A 161 -2.01 16.68 14.25
CA GLU A 161 -2.11 15.66 13.19
C GLU A 161 -3.40 15.81 12.37
N PRO A 162 -3.43 15.35 11.13
CA PRO A 162 -4.67 15.21 10.37
C PRO A 162 -5.64 14.32 11.11
N THR A 163 -6.90 14.67 11.01
CA THR A 163 -7.94 13.94 11.72
C THR A 163 -9.22 13.89 10.91
N TRP A 164 -9.89 12.76 10.99
CA TRP A 164 -11.23 12.54 10.48
C TRP A 164 -12.11 11.95 11.57
N GLU A 165 -13.38 12.31 11.57
CA GLU A 165 -14.35 11.73 12.49
C GLU A 165 -14.61 10.27 12.14
N SER A 166 -14.69 9.42 13.17
CA SER A 166 -15.02 8.02 13.05
C SER A 166 -15.88 7.55 14.25
N PRO A 167 -16.49 6.36 14.17
CA PRO A 167 -17.24 5.79 15.29
C PRO A 167 -16.41 5.54 16.56
N TRP A 168 -15.08 5.48 16.42
CA TRP A 168 -14.12 5.26 17.53
C TRP A 168 -13.53 6.55 18.07
N GLY A 169 -13.79 7.65 17.40
CA GLY A 169 -13.30 8.99 17.73
C GLY A 169 -12.44 9.61 16.63
N PRO A 170 -11.98 10.86 16.84
CA PRO A 170 -11.14 11.57 15.89
C PRO A 170 -9.81 10.86 15.69
N GLY A 171 -9.50 10.50 14.43
CA GLY A 171 -8.32 9.71 14.14
C GLY A 171 -7.93 9.73 12.68
N ARG A 172 -7.02 8.85 12.32
CA ARG A 172 -6.52 8.65 10.97
C ARG A 172 -6.37 7.17 10.63
N PRO A 173 -6.44 6.77 9.36
CA PRO A 173 -6.21 5.40 8.95
C PRO A 173 -4.78 4.93 9.28
N GLY A 174 -4.63 3.62 9.49
CA GLY A 174 -3.35 2.94 9.37
C GLY A 174 -2.97 2.83 7.89
N TRP A 175 -1.69 2.70 7.61
CA TRP A 175 -1.19 2.67 6.23
C TRP A 175 -1.80 1.55 5.36
N HIS A 176 -1.85 0.33 5.88
CA HIS A 176 -2.24 -0.84 5.08
C HIS A 176 -3.73 -0.84 4.70
N ILE A 177 -4.60 -0.32 5.57
CA ILE A 177 -6.04 -0.30 5.35
C ILE A 177 -6.45 0.65 4.21
N GLU A 178 -5.64 1.68 3.94
CA GLU A 178 -5.86 2.60 2.84
C GLU A 178 -5.88 1.86 1.51
N CYS A 179 -4.85 1.05 1.25
CA CYS A 179 -4.76 0.24 0.03
C CYS A 179 -5.87 -0.80 -0.05
N SER A 180 -6.16 -1.51 1.04
CA SER A 180 -7.22 -2.51 1.06
C SER A 180 -8.60 -1.90 0.74
N ALA A 181 -8.92 -0.73 1.29
CA ALA A 181 -10.17 -0.04 1.04
C ALA A 181 -10.26 0.53 -0.39
N MET A 182 -9.20 1.16 -0.88
CA MET A 182 -9.15 1.68 -2.25
C MET A 182 -9.26 0.54 -3.28
N ASN A 183 -8.56 -0.56 -3.05
CA ASN A 183 -8.59 -1.72 -3.93
C ASN A 183 -9.99 -2.34 -4.02
N SER A 184 -10.64 -2.60 -2.88
CA SER A 184 -12.00 -3.16 -2.89
C SER A 184 -13.01 -2.22 -3.53
N SER A 185 -12.87 -0.92 -3.33
CA SER A 185 -13.77 0.09 -3.92
C SER A 185 -13.62 0.24 -5.44
N ILE A 186 -12.39 0.09 -5.97
CA ILE A 186 -12.09 0.34 -7.38
C ILE A 186 -12.07 -0.94 -8.20
N LEU A 187 -11.48 -2.01 -7.65
CA LEU A 187 -11.23 -3.26 -8.35
C LEU A 187 -12.15 -4.39 -7.92
N GLY A 188 -12.88 -4.20 -6.81
CA GLY A 188 -13.67 -5.23 -6.17
C GLY A 188 -12.89 -6.02 -5.12
N ASP A 189 -13.60 -6.89 -4.41
CA ASP A 189 -13.05 -7.66 -3.28
C ASP A 189 -12.03 -8.72 -3.70
N HIS A 190 -11.98 -9.03 -4.99
CA HIS A 190 -11.08 -9.97 -5.63
C HIS A 190 -10.65 -9.44 -7.00
N PHE A 191 -9.36 -9.41 -7.28
CA PHE A 191 -8.81 -8.93 -8.54
C PHE A 191 -7.61 -9.77 -9.02
N ASP A 192 -7.11 -9.48 -10.23
CA ASP A 192 -6.21 -10.40 -10.92
C ASP A 192 -4.76 -10.27 -10.45
N ILE A 193 -4.20 -9.07 -10.40
CA ILE A 193 -2.77 -8.89 -10.15
C ILE A 193 -2.54 -7.75 -9.17
N HIS A 194 -1.72 -8.00 -8.14
CA HIS A 194 -1.22 -7.02 -7.19
C HIS A 194 0.31 -7.07 -7.19
N GLY A 195 0.95 -5.91 -7.22
CA GLY A 195 2.40 -5.84 -7.31
C GLY A 195 3.02 -4.76 -6.46
N GLY A 196 4.34 -4.87 -6.24
CA GLY A 196 5.11 -3.87 -5.52
C GLY A 196 6.58 -4.23 -5.39
N GLY A 197 7.32 -3.45 -4.64
CA GLY A 197 8.69 -3.80 -4.25
C GLY A 197 8.72 -5.03 -3.34
N SER A 198 9.82 -5.76 -3.35
CA SER A 198 9.98 -6.93 -2.47
C SER A 198 9.93 -6.59 -0.98
N ASP A 199 10.18 -5.35 -0.61
CA ASP A 199 10.06 -4.82 0.75
C ASP A 199 8.60 -4.62 1.18
N LEU A 200 7.66 -4.48 0.25
CA LEU A 200 6.23 -4.42 0.55
C LEU A 200 5.63 -5.80 0.83
N GLN A 201 6.29 -6.89 0.46
CA GLN A 201 5.78 -8.23 0.70
C GLN A 201 5.44 -8.44 2.18
N PHE A 202 6.28 -7.91 3.08
CA PHE A 202 6.05 -7.91 4.51
C PHE A 202 6.52 -6.58 5.16
N PRO A 203 5.69 -5.97 6.03
CA PRO A 203 4.37 -6.44 6.47
C PRO A 203 3.20 -6.00 5.57
N HIS A 204 3.41 -5.10 4.59
CA HIS A 204 2.34 -4.36 3.90
C HIS A 204 1.34 -5.29 3.18
N HIS A 205 1.78 -6.05 2.19
CA HIS A 205 0.90 -6.95 1.42
C HIS A 205 0.32 -8.09 2.26
N GLU A 206 1.07 -8.58 3.25
CA GLU A 206 0.55 -9.58 4.20
C GLU A 206 -0.61 -9.01 5.01
N ASN A 207 -0.51 -7.75 5.45
CA ASN A 207 -1.57 -7.04 6.17
C ASN A 207 -2.78 -6.76 5.28
N GLU A 208 -2.58 -6.40 4.00
CA GLU A 208 -3.67 -6.23 3.06
C GLU A 208 -4.44 -7.54 2.81
N ILE A 209 -3.73 -8.67 2.68
CA ILE A 209 -4.36 -9.99 2.57
C ILE A 209 -5.24 -10.24 3.79
N ALA A 210 -4.70 -10.04 5.00
CA ALA A 210 -5.43 -10.25 6.23
C ALA A 210 -6.69 -9.38 6.31
N GLN A 211 -6.57 -8.09 6.01
CA GLN A 211 -7.69 -7.15 6.00
C GLN A 211 -8.76 -7.56 4.99
N SER A 212 -8.37 -7.79 3.74
CA SER A 212 -9.30 -8.04 2.65
C SER A 212 -9.97 -9.41 2.74
N CYS A 213 -9.20 -10.47 2.98
CA CYS A 213 -9.77 -11.81 3.15
C CYS A 213 -10.71 -11.88 4.35
N CYS A 214 -10.33 -11.31 5.49
CA CYS A 214 -11.16 -11.33 6.69
C CYS A 214 -12.43 -10.46 6.56
N ALA A 215 -12.36 -9.35 5.82
CA ALA A 215 -13.52 -8.50 5.62
C ALA A 215 -14.52 -9.08 4.61
N HIS A 216 -14.04 -9.70 3.53
CA HIS A 216 -14.89 -10.07 2.39
C HIS A 216 -15.13 -11.58 2.25
N ASP A 217 -14.41 -12.40 3.03
CA ASP A 217 -14.51 -13.87 2.97
C ASP A 217 -14.22 -14.43 1.56
N THR A 218 -13.27 -13.84 0.89
CA THR A 218 -12.85 -14.21 -0.46
C THR A 218 -11.34 -14.12 -0.59
N LYS A 219 -10.79 -14.79 -1.61
CA LYS A 219 -9.40 -14.64 -1.99
C LYS A 219 -9.18 -13.20 -2.48
N TYR A 220 -8.14 -12.54 -1.97
CA TYR A 220 -7.88 -11.14 -2.30
C TYR A 220 -7.36 -10.96 -3.73
N VAL A 221 -6.28 -11.64 -4.10
CA VAL A 221 -5.58 -11.45 -5.38
C VAL A 221 -5.24 -12.79 -6.03
N ASN A 222 -5.33 -12.88 -7.36
CA ASN A 222 -4.92 -14.07 -8.10
C ASN A 222 -3.41 -14.21 -8.18
N THR A 223 -2.70 -13.14 -8.50
CA THR A 223 -1.26 -13.16 -8.76
C THR A 223 -0.55 -12.02 -8.06
N TRP A 224 0.50 -12.33 -7.32
CA TRP A 224 1.41 -11.36 -6.71
C TRP A 224 2.65 -11.18 -7.59
N MET A 225 3.07 -9.93 -7.79
CA MET A 225 4.27 -9.57 -8.52
C MET A 225 5.16 -8.66 -7.65
N HIS A 226 6.39 -9.10 -7.39
CA HIS A 226 7.33 -8.30 -6.60
C HIS A 226 8.61 -8.02 -7.40
N SER A 227 8.97 -6.73 -7.48
CA SER A 227 10.26 -6.32 -8.06
C SER A 227 11.37 -6.45 -7.02
N GLY A 228 12.57 -6.76 -7.48
CA GLY A 228 13.77 -6.72 -6.64
C GLY A 228 14.14 -5.29 -6.24
N MET A 229 15.02 -5.17 -5.24
CA MET A 229 15.58 -3.88 -4.82
C MET A 229 16.53 -3.33 -5.86
N VAL A 230 16.50 -2.02 -6.08
CA VAL A 230 17.57 -1.34 -6.82
C VAL A 230 18.83 -1.37 -5.98
N MET A 231 19.92 -1.84 -6.60
CA MET A 231 21.21 -2.02 -5.95
C MET A 231 22.24 -1.06 -6.54
N VAL A 232 23.03 -0.46 -5.67
CA VAL A 232 24.20 0.36 -6.03
C VAL A 232 25.42 -0.30 -5.38
N ASP A 233 26.39 -0.68 -6.18
CA ASP A 233 27.62 -1.37 -5.71
C ASP A 233 27.34 -2.60 -4.80
N ARG A 234 26.30 -3.37 -5.12
CA ARG A 234 25.81 -4.54 -4.35
C ARG A 234 25.15 -4.23 -3.01
N GLU A 235 24.91 -2.96 -2.71
CA GLU A 235 24.16 -2.53 -1.54
C GLU A 235 22.77 -2.01 -1.95
N LYS A 236 21.76 -2.18 -1.10
CA LYS A 236 20.43 -1.61 -1.36
C LYS A 236 20.53 -0.11 -1.47
N MET A 237 19.98 0.46 -2.56
CA MET A 237 19.88 1.91 -2.71
C MET A 237 19.00 2.50 -1.60
N SER A 238 19.52 3.45 -0.84
CA SER A 238 18.77 4.14 0.20
C SER A 238 19.26 5.55 0.49
N LYS A 239 18.35 6.43 0.91
CA LYS A 239 18.69 7.80 1.32
C LYS A 239 19.62 7.82 2.53
N SER A 240 19.42 6.90 3.48
CA SER A 240 20.24 6.81 4.70
C SER A 240 21.70 6.44 4.46
N LEU A 241 21.97 5.69 3.39
CA LEU A 241 23.33 5.32 2.97
C LEU A 241 23.97 6.36 2.06
N GLY A 242 23.21 7.34 1.57
CA GLY A 242 23.71 8.36 0.65
C GLY A 242 24.10 7.82 -0.74
N ASN A 243 23.69 6.60 -1.06
CA ASN A 243 24.00 5.92 -2.33
C ASN A 243 22.81 5.93 -3.31
N PHE A 244 21.92 6.91 -3.20
CA PHE A 244 20.73 6.97 -4.03
C PHE A 244 20.92 7.94 -5.21
N PHE A 245 20.28 7.61 -6.33
CA PHE A 245 20.18 8.42 -7.54
C PHE A 245 18.71 8.65 -7.89
N THR A 246 18.37 9.85 -8.32
CA THR A 246 17.03 10.13 -8.84
C THR A 246 16.88 9.56 -10.25
N ILE A 247 15.63 9.38 -10.68
CA ILE A 247 15.32 9.00 -12.08
C ILE A 247 15.97 10.00 -13.05
N ARG A 248 15.95 11.30 -12.74
CA ARG A 248 16.54 12.37 -13.56
C ARG A 248 18.05 12.27 -13.65
N ASP A 249 18.72 11.91 -12.56
CA ASP A 249 20.18 11.69 -12.57
C ASP A 249 20.52 10.53 -13.52
N VAL A 250 19.78 9.44 -13.44
CA VAL A 250 20.02 8.25 -14.27
C VAL A 250 19.70 8.54 -15.74
N LEU A 251 18.61 9.23 -16.04
CA LEU A 251 18.24 9.64 -17.41
C LEU A 251 19.22 10.65 -18.03
N GLY A 252 20.05 11.31 -17.22
CA GLY A 252 21.18 12.12 -17.70
C GLY A 252 22.29 11.29 -18.35
N HIS A 253 22.33 9.97 -18.10
CA HIS A 253 23.37 9.06 -18.56
C HIS A 253 22.84 7.92 -19.45
N TYR A 254 21.57 7.54 -19.30
CA TYR A 254 20.95 6.41 -19.98
C TYR A 254 19.61 6.83 -20.57
N ASP A 255 19.21 6.16 -21.66
CA ASP A 255 17.87 6.36 -22.23
C ASP A 255 16.78 5.65 -21.41
N ALA A 256 15.52 6.09 -21.58
CA ALA A 256 14.38 5.60 -20.83
C ALA A 256 14.15 4.08 -20.97
N GLU A 257 14.46 3.49 -22.14
CA GLU A 257 14.29 2.06 -22.37
C GLU A 257 15.30 1.23 -21.57
N THR A 258 16.52 1.73 -21.44
CA THR A 258 17.58 1.10 -20.64
C THR A 258 17.24 1.15 -19.15
N VAL A 259 16.61 2.23 -18.68
CA VAL A 259 16.27 2.41 -17.26
C VAL A 259 15.07 1.57 -16.84
N ARG A 260 14.08 1.41 -17.72
CA ARG A 260 12.90 0.55 -17.48
C ARG A 260 13.25 -0.92 -17.51
#